data_e97fce60ffd210cd414f0263cf930eed
#
_entry.id   e97fce60ffd210cd414f0263cf930eed
#
_cell.length_a   1.000
_cell.length_b   1.000
_cell.length_c   1.000
_cell.angle_alpha   90.00
_cell.angle_beta   90.00
_cell.angle_gamma   90.00
#
_symmetry.space_group_name_H-M   'P 1'
#
loop_
_entity.id
_entity.type
_entity.pdbx_description
1 polymer ?
#
loop_
_entity_poly.entity_id
_entity_poly.type
_entity_poly.pdbx_seq_one_letter_code
_entity_poly.pdbx_strand_id
1 'polypeptide(L)'
;GGDKMQFAFNTTYFKNEGIYKNQDYSRYTVKLSVDAEVTNWLKIGGQSHFSHSLQNRGSNFQDCWRVNPLGRLYDDDGVPTLMTSGGDSQWWNPLQYLEPNAVVNPLKINRFLGSYYGEIKLPLDGLKYRANIGIDFHSRQDYSFLSSNARQGNPNQAKNATQQTYAYTFENLLFYDK
;
A
#
# COMPACT_ATOMS: atom_id res chain seq x y z
N GLY A 1 24.44 13.30 -15.51
CA GLY A 1 24.45 12.52 -16.76
C GLY A 1 25.48 13.05 -17.73
N GLY A 2 26.05 12.16 -18.54
CA GLY A 2 26.91 12.53 -19.66
C GLY A 2 26.10 12.58 -20.95
N ASP A 3 26.73 12.98 -22.05
CA ASP A 3 26.09 13.08 -23.38
C ASP A 3 25.46 11.76 -23.88
N LYS A 4 25.95 10.62 -23.38
CA LYS A 4 25.50 9.27 -23.77
C LYS A 4 24.66 8.53 -22.72
N MET A 5 24.50 9.10 -21.52
CA MET A 5 23.77 8.46 -20.44
C MET A 5 23.07 9.49 -19.57
N GLN A 6 21.80 9.26 -19.36
CA GLN A 6 20.96 10.03 -18.45
C GLN A 6 20.36 9.12 -17.39
N PHE A 7 20.34 9.56 -16.15
CA PHE A 7 19.65 8.87 -15.09
C PHE A 7 18.90 9.85 -14.19
N ALA A 8 17.79 9.40 -13.64
CA ALA A 8 17.04 10.14 -12.63
C ALA A 8 16.67 9.19 -11.49
N PHE A 9 16.89 9.66 -10.27
CA PHE A 9 16.51 8.95 -9.05
C PHE A 9 15.65 9.86 -8.19
N ASN A 10 14.52 9.35 -7.73
CA ASN A 10 13.63 10.06 -6.83
C ASN A 10 13.14 9.12 -5.74
N THR A 11 13.13 9.59 -4.50
CA THR A 11 12.53 8.90 -3.37
C THR A 11 11.58 9.84 -2.65
N THR A 12 10.45 9.30 -2.20
CA THR A 12 9.43 10.06 -1.48
C THR A 12 8.93 9.23 -0.30
N TYR A 13 8.81 9.88 0.85
CA TYR A 13 8.10 9.37 2.00
C TYR A 13 6.89 10.23 2.28
N PHE A 14 5.75 9.60 2.48
CA PHE A 14 4.51 10.26 2.87
C PHE A 14 3.94 9.56 4.10
N LYS A 15 3.54 10.33 5.10
CA LYS A 15 2.82 9.85 6.28
C LYS A 15 1.62 10.75 6.55
N ASN A 16 0.50 10.15 6.86
CA ASN A 16 -0.72 10.83 7.29
C ASN A 16 -1.32 10.10 8.48
N GLU A 17 -1.69 10.82 9.51
CA GLU A 17 -2.37 10.30 10.69
C GLU A 17 -3.87 10.59 10.57
N GLY A 18 -4.68 9.59 10.86
CA GLY A 18 -6.13 9.72 10.83
C GLY A 18 -6.65 10.55 12.02
N ILE A 19 -7.89 10.99 11.92
CA ILE A 19 -8.57 11.70 13.00
C ILE A 19 -8.83 10.76 14.19
N TYR A 20 -9.02 9.47 13.92
CA TYR A 20 -9.24 8.46 14.95
C TYR A 20 -7.92 7.80 15.37
N LYS A 21 -7.82 7.42 16.65
CA LYS A 21 -6.69 6.66 17.17
C LYS A 21 -6.50 5.35 16.39
N ASN A 22 -5.25 4.94 16.23
CA ASN A 22 -4.85 3.71 15.52
C ASN A 22 -5.20 3.71 14.01
N GLN A 23 -5.39 4.89 13.42
CA GLN A 23 -5.54 5.06 11.98
C GLN A 23 -4.40 5.91 11.45
N ASP A 24 -3.59 5.33 10.60
CA ASP A 24 -2.52 6.02 9.91
C ASP A 24 -2.25 5.39 8.54
N TYR A 25 -1.63 6.17 7.70
CA TYR A 25 -1.18 5.76 6.38
C TYR A 25 0.24 6.23 6.17
N SER A 26 1.11 5.34 5.71
CA SER A 26 2.45 5.69 5.27
C SER A 26 2.75 5.07 3.91
N ARG A 27 3.54 5.77 3.11
CA ARG A 27 3.98 5.29 1.79
C ARG A 27 5.40 5.71 1.51
N TYR A 28 6.20 4.73 1.13
CA TYR A 28 7.52 4.91 0.54
C TYR A 28 7.42 4.72 -0.96
N THR A 29 8.05 5.58 -1.72
CA THR A 29 8.10 5.48 -3.18
C THR A 29 9.54 5.69 -3.63
N VAL A 30 10.00 4.82 -4.53
CA VAL A 30 11.30 4.94 -5.19
C VAL A 30 11.08 4.90 -6.69
N LYS A 31 11.62 5.87 -7.41
CA LYS A 31 11.62 5.92 -8.88
C LYS A 31 13.05 5.99 -9.39
N LEU A 32 13.33 5.17 -10.35
CA LEU A 32 14.60 5.15 -11.08
C LEU A 32 14.30 5.20 -12.58
N SER A 33 14.99 6.06 -13.30
CA SER A 33 14.95 6.13 -14.76
C SER A 33 16.37 6.17 -15.29
N VAL A 34 16.63 5.38 -16.30
CA VAL A 34 17.93 5.29 -16.98
C VAL A 34 17.70 5.23 -18.48
N ASP A 35 18.43 6.06 -19.23
CA ASP A 35 18.52 6.04 -20.69
C ASP A 35 19.99 6.09 -21.06
N ALA A 36 20.46 5.16 -21.88
CA ALA A 36 21.87 5.06 -22.26
C ALA A 36 22.05 4.66 -23.72
N GLU A 37 22.91 5.38 -24.41
CA GLU A 37 23.47 4.98 -25.71
C GLU A 37 24.72 4.15 -25.45
N VAL A 38 24.53 2.80 -25.38
CA VAL A 38 25.62 1.86 -25.05
C VAL A 38 26.65 1.82 -26.17
N THR A 39 26.16 1.85 -27.41
CA THR A 39 26.98 1.93 -28.64
C THR A 39 26.28 2.83 -29.65
N ASN A 40 26.92 3.10 -30.80
CA ASN A 40 26.32 3.88 -31.88
C ASN A 40 25.08 3.20 -32.51
N TRP A 41 24.90 1.92 -32.27
CA TRP A 41 23.80 1.11 -32.82
C TRP A 41 22.86 0.55 -31.75
N LEU A 42 23.21 0.63 -30.44
CA LEU A 42 22.40 0.10 -29.33
C LEU A 42 22.08 1.21 -28.32
N LYS A 43 20.80 1.43 -28.13
CA LYS A 43 20.25 2.28 -27.06
C LYS A 43 19.38 1.41 -26.13
N ILE A 44 19.56 1.59 -24.84
CA ILE A 44 18.72 0.94 -23.82
C ILE A 44 18.19 1.99 -22.87
N GLY A 45 17.01 1.73 -22.33
CA GLY A 45 16.47 2.61 -21.30
C GLY A 45 15.34 1.95 -20.56
N GLY A 46 14.93 2.61 -19.51
CA GLY A 46 13.81 2.14 -18.73
C GLY A 46 13.57 2.94 -17.47
N GLN A 47 12.41 2.69 -16.91
CA GLN A 47 12.00 3.28 -15.65
C GLN A 47 11.44 2.20 -14.73
N SER A 48 11.79 2.31 -13.47
CA SER A 48 11.27 1.47 -12.39
C SER A 48 10.58 2.36 -11.36
N HIS A 49 9.43 1.94 -10.90
CA HIS A 49 8.67 2.59 -9.85
C HIS A 49 8.28 1.55 -8.81
N PHE A 50 8.86 1.64 -7.63
CA PHE A 50 8.50 0.82 -6.48
C PHE A 50 7.75 1.67 -5.46
N SER A 51 6.65 1.13 -4.92
CA SER A 51 5.94 1.72 -3.80
C SER A 51 5.58 0.68 -2.76
N HIS A 52 5.79 1.03 -1.50
CA HIS A 52 5.33 0.29 -0.32
C HIS A 52 4.41 1.19 0.48
N SER A 53 3.18 0.75 0.73
CA SER A 53 2.25 1.46 1.61
C SER A 53 1.77 0.56 2.73
N LEU A 54 1.65 1.17 3.90
CA LEU A 54 1.05 0.59 5.10
C LEU A 54 -0.11 1.49 5.54
N GLN A 55 -1.28 0.91 5.68
CA GLN A 55 -2.45 1.58 6.22
C GLN A 55 -2.94 0.82 7.45
N ASN A 56 -2.87 1.43 8.62
CA ASN A 56 -3.58 0.98 9.80
C ASN A 56 -5.00 1.53 9.75
N ARG A 57 -5.99 0.64 9.70
CA ARG A 57 -7.38 1.05 9.48
C ARG A 57 -8.17 1.26 10.77
N GLY A 58 -7.52 0.93 11.91
CA GLY A 58 -8.15 1.07 13.21
C GLY A 58 -9.38 0.19 13.38
N SER A 59 -10.27 0.60 14.27
CA SER A 59 -11.52 -0.08 14.61
C SER A 59 -12.74 0.57 13.94
N ASN A 60 -13.88 -0.12 14.02
CA ASN A 60 -15.15 0.38 13.56
C ASN A 60 -15.68 1.47 14.51
N PHE A 61 -15.94 2.65 13.97
CA PHE A 61 -16.46 3.79 14.73
C PHE A 61 -17.99 3.75 14.94
N GLN A 62 -18.69 2.86 14.26
CA GLN A 62 -20.15 2.82 14.32
C GLN A 62 -20.70 2.59 15.73
N ASP A 63 -20.00 1.85 16.57
CA ASP A 63 -20.45 1.57 17.92
C ASP A 63 -20.42 2.80 18.82
N CYS A 64 -19.58 3.79 18.53
CA CYS A 64 -19.55 5.06 19.27
C CYS A 64 -20.86 5.87 19.15
N TRP A 65 -21.59 5.70 18.04
CA TRP A 65 -22.86 6.41 17.81
C TRP A 65 -24.05 5.78 18.56
N ARG A 66 -23.87 4.54 19.01
CA ARG A 66 -24.93 3.77 19.66
C ARG A 66 -24.88 3.86 21.18
N VAL A 67 -23.75 4.27 21.72
CA VAL A 67 -23.54 4.37 23.16
C VAL A 67 -24.34 5.55 23.72
N ASN A 68 -25.05 5.31 24.83
CA ASN A 68 -25.68 6.40 25.56
C ASN A 68 -24.63 7.42 26.01
N PRO A 69 -24.73 8.70 25.64
CA PRO A 69 -23.78 9.73 26.03
C PRO A 69 -23.69 9.95 27.55
N LEU A 70 -24.68 9.51 28.30
CA LEU A 70 -24.68 9.54 29.77
C LEU A 70 -24.16 8.23 30.37
N GLY A 71 -23.78 7.25 29.53
CA GLY A 71 -23.29 5.97 29.98
C GLY A 71 -21.90 6.09 30.60
N ARG A 72 -21.66 5.32 31.65
CA ARG A 72 -20.37 5.27 32.33
C ARG A 72 -19.40 4.41 31.51
N LEU A 73 -18.31 5.03 31.03
CA LEU A 73 -17.31 4.38 30.18
C LEU A 73 -16.16 3.78 31.00
N TYR A 74 -15.93 4.29 32.22
CA TYR A 74 -14.86 3.87 33.11
C TYR A 74 -15.42 3.42 34.45
N ASP A 75 -14.75 2.48 35.11
CA ASP A 75 -15.01 2.12 36.49
C ASP A 75 -14.41 3.16 37.47
N ASP A 76 -14.48 2.89 38.77
CA ASP A 76 -13.97 3.79 39.81
C ASP A 76 -12.45 3.86 39.83
N ASP A 77 -11.77 2.87 39.27
CA ASP A 77 -10.30 2.81 39.16
C ASP A 77 -9.79 3.45 37.84
N GLY A 78 -10.69 3.98 37.00
CA GLY A 78 -10.37 4.60 35.72
C GLY A 78 -10.08 3.60 34.61
N VAL A 79 -10.47 2.33 34.77
CA VAL A 79 -10.33 1.28 33.73
C VAL A 79 -11.59 1.26 32.87
N PRO A 80 -11.46 1.14 31.52
CA PRO A 80 -12.63 1.04 30.66
C PRO A 80 -13.48 -0.18 30.99
N THR A 81 -14.74 0.03 31.28
CA THR A 81 -15.70 -1.05 31.54
C THR A 81 -15.96 -1.87 30.26
N LEU A 82 -16.31 -3.13 30.38
CA LEU A 82 -16.66 -3.95 29.22
C LEU A 82 -17.95 -3.46 28.55
N MET A 83 -18.91 -3.07 29.36
CA MET A 83 -20.19 -2.56 28.90
C MET A 83 -20.46 -1.19 29.52
N THR A 84 -21.05 -0.31 28.77
CA THR A 84 -21.48 0.99 29.31
C THR A 84 -22.69 0.80 30.20
N SER A 85 -22.64 1.32 31.42
CA SER A 85 -23.77 1.33 32.36
C SER A 85 -24.52 2.64 32.27
N GLY A 86 -25.82 2.58 32.31
CA GLY A 86 -26.70 3.75 32.33
C GLY A 86 -27.87 3.65 31.36
N GLY A 87 -29.06 3.42 31.87
CA GLY A 87 -30.30 3.24 31.10
C GLY A 87 -30.57 1.78 30.73
N ASP A 88 -31.59 1.57 29.92
CA ASP A 88 -32.14 0.26 29.57
C ASP A 88 -31.30 -0.51 28.54
N SER A 89 -30.26 0.09 27.98
CA SER A 89 -29.45 -0.52 26.95
C SER A 89 -28.02 -0.74 27.43
N GLN A 90 -27.63 -2.00 27.49
CA GLN A 90 -26.25 -2.39 27.69
C GLN A 90 -25.56 -2.48 26.33
N TRP A 91 -24.72 -1.49 26.06
CA TRP A 91 -23.90 -1.47 24.85
C TRP A 91 -22.45 -1.78 25.19
N TRP A 92 -21.80 -2.50 24.28
CA TRP A 92 -20.39 -2.77 24.43
C TRP A 92 -19.60 -1.46 24.41
N ASN A 93 -18.68 -1.29 25.37
CA ASN A 93 -17.91 -0.07 25.49
C ASN A 93 -16.95 0.08 24.31
N PRO A 94 -17.07 1.12 23.48
CA PRO A 94 -16.21 1.33 22.31
C PRO A 94 -14.76 1.60 22.68
N LEU A 95 -14.43 1.98 23.93
CA LEU A 95 -13.08 2.13 24.41
C LEU A 95 -12.30 0.79 24.39
N GLN A 96 -12.99 -0.34 24.46
CA GLN A 96 -12.38 -1.66 24.32
C GLN A 96 -11.67 -1.87 22.97
N TYR A 97 -12.06 -1.15 21.92
CA TYR A 97 -11.38 -1.16 20.63
C TYR A 97 -10.04 -0.39 20.64
N LEU A 98 -9.86 0.50 21.62
CA LEU A 98 -8.66 1.33 21.75
C LEU A 98 -7.60 0.71 22.66
N GLU A 99 -7.95 -0.37 23.37
CA GLU A 99 -7.00 -1.13 24.19
C GLU A 99 -5.82 -1.64 23.35
N PRO A 100 -4.62 -1.71 23.91
CA PRO A 100 -3.46 -2.22 23.19
C PRO A 100 -3.71 -3.60 22.58
N ASN A 101 -3.45 -3.74 21.29
CA ASN A 101 -3.66 -4.97 20.53
C ASN A 101 -5.11 -5.50 20.48
N ALA A 102 -6.10 -4.75 20.93
CA ALA A 102 -7.49 -5.16 20.84
C ALA A 102 -7.95 -5.26 19.37
N VAL A 103 -7.54 -4.31 18.55
CA VAL A 103 -7.79 -4.29 17.10
C VAL A 103 -6.50 -4.00 16.37
N VAL A 104 -6.06 -4.97 15.56
CA VAL A 104 -4.91 -4.83 14.66
C VAL A 104 -5.40 -5.08 13.24
N ASN A 105 -5.36 -4.06 12.37
CA ASN A 105 -6.00 -4.11 11.07
C ASN A 105 -5.15 -3.42 9.98
N PRO A 106 -3.89 -3.87 9.78
CA PRO A 106 -3.02 -3.30 8.76
C PRO A 106 -3.35 -3.85 7.37
N LEU A 107 -3.33 -2.94 6.39
CA LEU A 107 -3.30 -3.24 4.97
C LEU A 107 -1.94 -2.85 4.42
N LYS A 108 -1.18 -3.82 3.91
CA LYS A 108 0.11 -3.60 3.25
C LYS A 108 -0.06 -3.76 1.75
N ILE A 109 0.45 -2.81 0.99
CA ILE A 109 0.45 -2.88 -0.46
C ILE A 109 1.86 -2.60 -0.97
N ASN A 110 2.38 -3.54 -1.76
CA ASN A 110 3.62 -3.37 -2.51
C ASN A 110 3.27 -3.35 -3.99
N ARG A 111 3.80 -2.38 -4.73
CA ARG A 111 3.65 -2.32 -6.17
C ARG A 111 4.98 -2.01 -6.83
N PHE A 112 5.27 -2.76 -7.85
CA PHE A 112 6.40 -2.53 -8.74
C PHE A 112 5.89 -2.34 -10.16
N LEU A 113 6.23 -1.20 -10.77
CA LEU A 113 5.99 -0.91 -12.17
C LEU A 113 7.34 -0.74 -12.85
N GLY A 114 7.58 -1.50 -13.89
CA GLY A 114 8.78 -1.41 -14.71
C GLY A 114 8.41 -1.25 -16.18
N SER A 115 9.11 -0.37 -16.88
CA SER A 115 9.02 -0.23 -18.32
C SER A 115 10.42 -0.08 -18.88
N TYR A 116 10.85 -1.01 -19.70
CA TYR A 116 12.20 -1.09 -20.24
C TYR A 116 12.15 -1.23 -21.74
N TYR A 117 13.16 -0.70 -22.42
CA TYR A 117 13.30 -0.87 -23.85
C TYR A 117 14.75 -1.08 -24.28
N GLY A 118 14.90 -1.79 -25.39
CA GLY A 118 16.13 -1.88 -26.15
C GLY A 118 15.86 -1.51 -27.59
N GLU A 119 16.64 -0.59 -28.14
CA GLU A 119 16.56 -0.14 -29.53
C GLU A 119 17.87 -0.43 -30.25
N ILE A 120 17.77 -1.08 -31.40
CA ILE A 120 18.90 -1.47 -32.23
C ILE A 120 18.76 -0.83 -33.60
N LYS A 121 19.78 -0.11 -34.05
CA LYS A 121 19.93 0.32 -35.46
C LYS A 121 20.43 -0.88 -36.27
N LEU A 122 19.64 -1.26 -37.24
CA LEU A 122 19.98 -2.38 -38.14
C LEU A 122 20.93 -1.92 -39.26
N PRO A 123 21.62 -2.85 -39.95
CA PRO A 123 22.61 -2.50 -41.00
C PRO A 123 22.01 -1.77 -42.21
N LEU A 124 20.71 -1.81 -42.38
CA LEU A 124 20.01 -1.07 -43.44
C LEU A 124 19.72 0.36 -42.95
N ASP A 125 20.16 1.36 -43.74
CA ASP A 125 19.98 2.76 -43.41
C ASP A 125 18.51 3.09 -43.18
N GLY A 126 18.24 3.77 -42.06
CA GLY A 126 16.90 4.14 -41.64
C GLY A 126 16.11 3.05 -40.91
N LEU A 127 16.63 1.81 -40.83
CA LEU A 127 15.92 0.70 -40.18
C LEU A 127 16.32 0.56 -38.70
N LYS A 128 15.32 0.60 -37.80
CA LYS A 128 15.49 0.42 -36.35
C LYS A 128 14.50 -0.60 -35.83
N TYR A 129 14.96 -1.41 -34.90
CA TYR A 129 14.12 -2.33 -34.14
C TYR A 129 14.11 -1.95 -32.68
N ARG A 130 12.93 -1.92 -32.06
CA ARG A 130 12.77 -1.65 -30.64
C ARG A 130 11.88 -2.72 -29.98
N ALA A 131 12.41 -3.30 -28.90
CA ALA A 131 11.65 -4.16 -28.02
C ALA A 131 11.32 -3.39 -26.72
N ASN A 132 10.07 -3.42 -26.29
CA ASN A 132 9.61 -2.86 -25.03
C ASN A 132 9.13 -4.00 -24.12
N ILE A 133 9.46 -3.91 -22.82
CA ILE A 133 8.99 -4.81 -21.78
C ILE A 133 8.34 -3.98 -20.68
N GLY A 134 7.07 -4.26 -20.41
CA GLY A 134 6.33 -3.69 -19.28
C GLY A 134 6.09 -4.76 -18.22
N ILE A 135 6.27 -4.41 -16.95
CA ILE A 135 6.02 -5.28 -15.80
C ILE A 135 5.18 -4.50 -14.79
N ASP A 136 4.06 -5.08 -14.34
CA ASP A 136 3.26 -4.59 -13.21
C ASP A 136 3.08 -5.73 -12.22
N PHE A 137 3.70 -5.57 -11.07
CA PHE A 137 3.54 -6.47 -9.93
C PHE A 137 2.84 -5.74 -8.80
N HIS A 138 1.76 -6.31 -8.30
CA HIS A 138 0.98 -5.79 -7.19
C HIS A 138 0.78 -6.89 -6.15
N SER A 139 1.18 -6.63 -4.91
CA SER A 139 0.96 -7.53 -3.77
C SER A 139 0.21 -6.79 -2.67
N ARG A 140 -0.94 -7.32 -2.30
CA ARG A 140 -1.80 -6.82 -1.23
C ARG A 140 -1.86 -7.86 -0.11
N GLN A 141 -1.54 -7.44 1.11
CA GLN A 141 -1.71 -8.25 2.32
C GLN A 141 -2.70 -7.55 3.24
N ASP A 142 -3.80 -8.21 3.50
CA ASP A 142 -4.89 -7.74 4.35
C ASP A 142 -4.91 -8.60 5.60
N TYR A 143 -4.47 -8.02 6.72
CA TYR A 143 -4.44 -8.68 8.01
C TYR A 143 -5.45 -8.02 8.94
N SER A 144 -6.18 -8.82 9.71
CA SER A 144 -7.00 -8.32 10.79
C SER A 144 -6.95 -9.25 11.99
N PHE A 145 -6.82 -8.66 13.17
CA PHE A 145 -6.96 -9.34 14.45
C PHE A 145 -7.93 -8.55 15.32
N LEU A 146 -8.86 -9.26 15.94
CA LEU A 146 -9.82 -8.73 16.90
C LEU A 146 -9.72 -9.57 18.16
N SER A 147 -9.44 -8.95 19.30
CA SER A 147 -9.47 -9.59 20.60
C SER A 147 -10.90 -9.92 21.04
N SER A 148 -11.05 -10.78 22.05
CA SER A 148 -12.35 -11.09 22.63
C SER A 148 -13.07 -9.84 23.13
N ASN A 149 -12.34 -8.88 23.70
CA ASN A 149 -12.92 -7.62 24.15
C ASN A 149 -13.45 -6.79 22.96
N ALA A 150 -12.71 -6.71 21.85
CA ALA A 150 -13.21 -6.05 20.65
C ALA A 150 -14.30 -6.85 19.90
N ARG A 151 -14.56 -8.08 20.30
CA ARG A 151 -15.60 -8.97 19.75
C ARG A 151 -16.76 -9.20 20.72
N GLN A 152 -16.93 -8.34 21.69
CA GLN A 152 -18.03 -8.41 22.63
C GLN A 152 -18.08 -9.77 23.39
N GLY A 153 -16.93 -10.25 23.85
CA GLY A 153 -16.79 -11.50 24.56
C GLY A 153 -16.69 -12.75 23.67
N ASN A 154 -16.86 -12.64 22.36
CA ASN A 154 -16.62 -13.76 21.44
C ASN A 154 -15.12 -14.08 21.34
N PRO A 155 -14.73 -15.33 21.00
CA PRO A 155 -13.33 -15.71 20.88
C PRO A 155 -12.53 -14.80 19.95
N ASN A 156 -11.23 -14.65 20.22
CA ASN A 156 -10.32 -13.90 19.34
C ASN A 156 -10.44 -14.35 17.89
N GLN A 157 -10.35 -13.40 16.97
CA GLN A 157 -10.42 -13.68 15.54
C GLN A 157 -9.21 -13.09 14.82
N ALA A 158 -8.54 -13.90 14.02
CA ALA A 158 -7.51 -13.47 13.11
C ALA A 158 -7.87 -13.84 11.67
N LYS A 159 -7.61 -12.94 10.74
CA LYS A 159 -7.73 -13.17 9.29
C LYS A 159 -6.47 -12.66 8.62
N ASN A 160 -5.98 -13.41 7.64
CA ASN A 160 -4.90 -13.01 6.78
C ASN A 160 -5.26 -13.37 5.34
N ALA A 161 -5.31 -12.38 4.47
CA ALA A 161 -5.55 -12.57 3.05
C ALA A 161 -4.41 -11.93 2.26
N THR A 162 -3.83 -12.69 1.35
CA THR A 162 -2.79 -12.20 0.45
C THR A 162 -3.25 -12.35 -0.99
N GLN A 163 -3.18 -11.27 -1.74
CA GLN A 163 -3.48 -11.24 -3.17
C GLN A 163 -2.25 -10.73 -3.91
N GLN A 164 -1.86 -11.45 -4.95
CA GLN A 164 -0.77 -11.05 -5.84
C GLN A 164 -1.27 -11.01 -7.27
N THR A 165 -0.91 -9.98 -7.99
CA THR A 165 -1.25 -9.80 -9.40
C THR A 165 0.03 -9.50 -10.17
N TYR A 166 0.22 -10.20 -11.28
CA TYR A 166 1.32 -10.02 -12.21
C TYR A 166 0.74 -9.70 -13.58
N ALA A 167 1.20 -8.63 -14.18
CA ALA A 167 0.94 -8.33 -15.57
C ALA A 167 2.25 -7.98 -16.26
N TYR A 168 2.39 -8.43 -17.48
CA TYR A 168 3.53 -8.11 -18.32
C TYR A 168 3.07 -7.81 -19.74
N THR A 169 3.79 -6.92 -20.38
CA THR A 169 3.58 -6.54 -21.77
C THR A 169 4.91 -6.68 -22.51
N PHE A 170 4.89 -7.25 -23.68
CA PHE A 170 6.03 -7.33 -24.57
C PHE A 170 5.61 -6.81 -25.94
N GLU A 171 6.31 -5.77 -26.43
CA GLU A 171 6.04 -5.15 -27.72
C GLU A 171 7.29 -5.17 -28.57
N ASN A 172 7.11 -5.41 -29.86
CA ASN A 172 8.15 -5.38 -30.88
C ASN A 172 7.78 -4.34 -31.92
N LEU A 173 8.65 -3.39 -32.15
CA LEU A 173 8.42 -2.29 -33.08
C LEU A 173 9.55 -2.24 -34.11
N LEU A 174 9.19 -2.08 -35.36
CA LEU A 174 10.11 -1.88 -36.48
C LEU A 174 9.82 -0.51 -37.06
N PHE A 175 10.84 0.35 -37.13
CA PHE A 175 10.76 1.69 -37.69
C PHE A 175 11.64 1.76 -38.93
N TYR A 176 11.12 2.39 -39.97
CA TYR A 176 11.89 2.65 -41.20
C TYR A 176 11.72 4.13 -41.60
N ASP A 177 12.82 4.88 -41.54
CA ASP A 177 12.91 6.28 -41.94
C ASP A 177 13.82 6.36 -43.17
N LYS A 178 13.24 6.79 -44.31
CA LYS A 178 13.98 6.94 -45.58
C LYS A 178 14.22 8.40 -45.88
#